data_c97b4a0ab4e35f91c9ebc1a69139e8bf
#
_entry.id   c97b4a0ab4e35f91c9ebc1a69139e8bf
#
_cell.length_a   1.000
_cell.length_b   1.000
_cell.length_c   1.000
_cell.angle_alpha   90.00
_cell.angle_beta   90.00
_cell.angle_gamma   90.00
#
_symmetry.space_group_name_H-M   'P 1'
#
loop_
_entity.id
_entity.type
_entity.pdbx_description
1 polymer ?
#
loop_
_entity_poly.entity_id
_entity_poly.type
_entity_poly.pdbx_seq_one_letter_code
_entity_poly.pdbx_strand_id
1 'polypeptide(L)'
;MEPTSDGGTKATLRLELRPRHWILRPIAQIEGSRIVVRIAKLADQIDAHVRDGAPSPYLKPASPANEERLAYAETQLTKRGIAKTAIDAVISLIRSGPDADLVRVRPFELAHDREIEGREVLRALLHSVPLGLVEMRWALVCPSCRTANDQVATLAELSESGHCQLCDITYGLDLDR
;
A
#
# COMPACT_ATOMS: atom_id res chain seq x y z
N MET A 1 18.39 1.90 -21.73
CA MET A 1 18.92 0.92 -20.79
C MET A 1 19.86 0.00 -21.56
N GLU A 2 21.08 -0.13 -21.11
CA GLU A 2 22.10 -0.95 -21.76
C GLU A 2 22.54 -2.05 -20.79
N PRO A 3 22.58 -3.32 -21.19
CA PRO A 3 23.06 -4.39 -20.33
C PRO A 3 24.59 -4.22 -20.12
N THR A 4 25.04 -4.49 -18.90
CA THR A 4 26.46 -4.48 -18.55
C THR A 4 27.01 -5.90 -18.55
N SER A 5 28.33 -6.05 -18.75
CA SER A 5 29.02 -7.37 -18.85
C SER A 5 28.95 -8.19 -17.56
N ASP A 6 28.61 -7.57 -16.44
CA ASP A 6 28.43 -8.18 -15.10
C ASP A 6 27.01 -8.64 -14.79
N GLY A 7 26.11 -8.62 -15.79
CA GLY A 7 24.69 -8.97 -15.63
C GLY A 7 23.81 -7.84 -15.09
N GLY A 8 24.37 -6.66 -14.89
CA GLY A 8 23.63 -5.47 -14.50
C GLY A 8 23.01 -4.72 -15.68
N THR A 9 22.34 -3.62 -15.39
CA THR A 9 21.76 -2.72 -16.40
C THR A 9 22.18 -1.27 -16.13
N LYS A 10 22.82 -0.65 -17.11
CA LYS A 10 23.12 0.78 -17.04
C LYS A 10 21.90 1.59 -17.48
N ALA A 11 21.33 2.30 -16.55
CA ALA A 11 20.25 3.26 -16.81
C ALA A 11 20.82 4.68 -16.88
N THR A 12 20.49 5.41 -17.93
CA THR A 12 20.85 6.83 -18.07
C THR A 12 19.59 7.67 -17.98
N LEU A 13 19.53 8.56 -16.98
CA LEU A 13 18.46 9.53 -16.82
C LEU A 13 18.96 10.90 -17.30
N ARG A 14 18.25 11.46 -18.27
CA ARG A 14 18.49 12.83 -18.74
C ARG A 14 17.33 13.71 -18.33
N LEU A 15 17.60 14.73 -17.51
CA LEU A 15 16.62 15.71 -17.08
C LEU A 15 16.82 17.01 -17.86
N GLU A 16 15.81 17.43 -18.61
CA GLU A 16 15.79 18.72 -19.31
C GLU A 16 14.82 19.67 -18.61
N LEU A 17 15.37 20.72 -17.99
CA LEU A 17 14.57 21.79 -17.38
C LEU A 17 14.51 22.98 -18.32
N ARG A 18 13.32 23.38 -18.74
CA ARG A 18 13.07 24.55 -19.60
C ARG A 18 12.31 25.62 -18.82
N PRO A 19 12.99 26.47 -18.05
CA PRO A 19 12.35 27.55 -17.31
C PRO A 19 11.70 28.55 -18.26
N ARG A 20 10.47 28.97 -17.95
CA ARG A 20 9.69 29.91 -18.78
C ARG A 20 10.34 31.30 -18.85
N HIS A 21 11.07 31.68 -17.79
CA HIS A 21 11.78 32.98 -17.72
C HIS A 21 13.28 32.73 -17.57
N TRP A 22 14.06 33.48 -18.30
CA TRP A 22 15.53 33.37 -18.35
C TRP A 22 16.20 33.58 -16.97
N ILE A 23 15.61 34.45 -16.12
CA ILE A 23 16.07 34.75 -14.74
C ILE A 23 16.08 33.49 -13.87
N LEU A 24 15.20 32.51 -14.16
CA LEU A 24 15.09 31.26 -13.40
C LEU A 24 16.09 30.19 -13.84
N ARG A 25 16.88 30.42 -14.89
CA ARG A 25 17.86 29.44 -15.40
C ARG A 25 18.89 29.01 -14.37
N PRO A 26 19.55 29.89 -13.59
CA PRO A 26 20.52 29.45 -12.61
C PRO A 26 19.88 28.66 -11.46
N ILE A 27 18.69 29.03 -11.03
CA ILE A 27 17.91 28.30 -10.01
C ILE A 27 17.53 26.91 -10.55
N ALA A 28 17.04 26.83 -11.78
CA ALA A 28 16.68 25.56 -12.41
C ALA A 28 17.88 24.62 -12.57
N GLN A 29 19.08 25.15 -12.83
CA GLN A 29 20.30 24.34 -12.91
C GLN A 29 20.69 23.77 -11.53
N ILE A 30 20.63 24.60 -10.48
CA ILE A 30 20.97 24.17 -9.12
C ILE A 30 19.98 23.11 -8.63
N GLU A 31 18.69 23.37 -8.78
CA GLU A 31 17.64 22.41 -8.37
C GLU A 31 17.66 21.15 -9.23
N GLY A 32 17.89 21.27 -10.53
CA GLY A 32 18.06 20.13 -11.43
C GLY A 32 19.21 19.22 -11.00
N SER A 33 20.36 19.81 -10.65
CA SER A 33 21.50 19.05 -10.15
C SER A 33 21.18 18.31 -8.83
N ARG A 34 20.47 18.96 -7.90
CA ARG A 34 20.03 18.35 -6.65
C ARG A 34 19.06 17.18 -6.89
N ILE A 35 18.14 17.33 -7.84
CA ILE A 35 17.19 16.27 -8.20
C ILE A 35 17.95 15.07 -8.76
N VAL A 36 18.89 15.30 -9.69
CA VAL A 36 19.70 14.21 -10.28
C VAL A 36 20.49 13.45 -9.21
N VAL A 37 21.13 14.16 -8.29
CA VAL A 37 21.87 13.53 -7.18
C VAL A 37 20.96 12.70 -6.27
N ARG A 38 19.76 13.22 -5.96
CA ARG A 38 18.78 12.46 -5.15
C ARG A 38 18.30 11.20 -5.87
N ILE A 39 18.03 11.28 -7.17
CA ILE A 39 17.61 10.12 -7.96
C ILE A 39 18.74 9.09 -8.06
N ALA A 40 19.98 9.52 -8.29
CA ALA A 40 21.14 8.63 -8.31
C ALA A 40 21.31 7.90 -6.97
N LYS A 41 21.28 8.65 -5.86
CA LYS A 41 21.36 8.05 -4.52
C LYS A 41 20.22 7.05 -4.24
N LEU A 42 19.02 7.35 -4.72
CA LEU A 42 17.89 6.46 -4.58
C LEU A 42 18.07 5.17 -5.42
N ALA A 43 18.58 5.30 -6.64
CA ALA A 43 18.90 4.15 -7.48
C ALA A 43 19.95 3.23 -6.83
N ASP A 44 21.02 3.81 -6.24
CA ASP A 44 22.05 3.06 -5.50
C ASP A 44 21.43 2.33 -4.28
N GLN A 45 20.51 2.96 -3.57
CA GLN A 45 19.84 2.35 -2.43
C GLN A 45 18.91 1.20 -2.86
N ILE A 46 18.20 1.34 -3.98
CA ILE A 46 17.37 0.27 -4.55
C ILE A 46 18.25 -0.90 -4.99
N ASP A 47 19.36 -0.61 -5.64
CA ASP A 47 20.30 -1.64 -6.08
C ASP A 47 20.89 -2.42 -4.89
N ALA A 48 21.30 -1.73 -3.84
CA ALA A 48 21.74 -2.35 -2.59
C ALA A 48 20.65 -3.18 -1.91
N HIS A 49 19.39 -2.72 -1.95
CA HIS A 49 18.25 -3.49 -1.44
C HIS A 49 18.06 -4.80 -2.20
N VAL A 50 18.14 -4.75 -3.53
CA VAL A 50 17.90 -5.91 -4.40
C VAL A 50 19.06 -6.90 -4.35
N ARG A 51 20.31 -6.42 -4.32
CA ARG A 51 21.53 -7.29 -4.33
C ARG A 51 21.89 -7.81 -2.95
N ASP A 52 21.87 -6.95 -1.97
CA ASP A 52 22.50 -7.21 -0.66
C ASP A 52 21.47 -7.39 0.46
N GLY A 53 20.15 -7.27 0.15
CA GLY A 53 19.10 -7.31 1.16
C GLY A 53 19.10 -6.09 2.10
N ALA A 54 19.73 -4.97 1.70
CA ALA A 54 19.74 -3.75 2.48
C ALA A 54 18.29 -3.24 2.74
N PRO A 55 18.05 -2.46 3.81
CA PRO A 55 16.72 -1.90 4.05
C PRO A 55 16.19 -1.12 2.84
N SER A 56 14.92 -1.31 2.49
CA SER A 56 14.31 -0.58 1.40
C SER A 56 14.32 0.93 1.67
N PRO A 57 14.72 1.76 0.70
CA PRO A 57 14.71 3.21 0.89
C PRO A 57 13.30 3.82 0.98
N TYR A 58 12.28 3.06 0.63
CA TYR A 58 10.88 3.48 0.65
C TYR A 58 10.11 2.98 1.88
N LEU A 59 10.60 1.93 2.51
CA LEU A 59 9.95 1.36 3.68
C LEU A 59 10.57 1.97 4.94
N LYS A 60 9.80 2.76 5.65
CA LYS A 60 10.16 3.08 7.03
C LYS A 60 10.13 1.76 7.82
N PRO A 61 11.09 1.55 8.75
CA PRO A 61 10.98 0.42 9.66
C PRO A 61 9.59 0.47 10.31
N ALA A 62 8.86 -0.63 10.21
CA ALA A 62 7.54 -0.73 10.81
C ALA A 62 7.64 -0.37 12.29
N SER A 63 6.75 0.48 12.77
CA SER A 63 6.64 0.70 14.21
C SER A 63 6.29 -0.65 14.87
N PRO A 64 6.94 -1.01 15.98
CA PRO A 64 6.65 -2.28 16.64
C PRO A 64 5.16 -2.35 16.99
N ALA A 65 4.55 -3.49 16.72
CA ALA A 65 3.17 -3.72 17.05
C ALA A 65 2.95 -3.60 18.57
N ASN A 66 1.82 -3.07 18.99
CA ASN A 66 1.46 -3.02 20.40
C ASN A 66 0.99 -4.41 20.85
N GLU A 67 1.88 -5.19 21.48
CA GLU A 67 1.62 -6.57 21.88
C GLU A 67 0.49 -6.69 22.90
N GLU A 68 0.31 -5.71 23.79
CA GLU A 68 -0.80 -5.72 24.77
C GLU A 68 -2.15 -5.61 24.04
N ARG A 69 -2.24 -4.73 23.04
CA ARG A 69 -3.44 -4.61 22.20
C ARG A 69 -3.71 -5.87 21.40
N LEU A 70 -2.69 -6.49 20.84
CA LEU A 70 -2.82 -7.73 20.09
C LEU A 70 -3.30 -8.87 21.00
N ALA A 71 -2.73 -9.06 22.18
CA ALA A 71 -3.13 -10.08 23.15
C ALA A 71 -4.58 -9.85 23.65
N TYR A 72 -4.95 -8.60 23.92
CA TYR A 72 -6.34 -8.27 24.26
C TYR A 72 -7.30 -8.64 23.13
N ALA A 73 -6.97 -8.28 21.90
CA ALA A 73 -7.80 -8.57 20.75
C ALA A 73 -7.92 -10.08 20.47
N GLU A 74 -6.84 -10.84 20.58
CA GLU A 74 -6.84 -12.29 20.48
C GLU A 74 -7.83 -12.91 21.48
N THR A 75 -7.79 -12.45 22.72
CA THR A 75 -8.72 -12.88 23.77
C THR A 75 -10.18 -12.56 23.40
N GLN A 76 -10.46 -11.36 22.91
CA GLN A 76 -11.81 -10.96 22.53
C GLN A 76 -12.34 -11.72 21.32
N LEU A 77 -11.51 -11.96 20.32
CA LEU A 77 -11.87 -12.73 19.12
C LEU A 77 -12.16 -14.20 19.47
N THR A 78 -11.34 -14.78 20.35
CA THR A 78 -11.55 -16.14 20.86
C THR A 78 -12.88 -16.25 21.61
N LYS A 79 -13.22 -15.28 22.48
CA LYS A 79 -14.51 -15.24 23.19
C LYS A 79 -15.71 -15.14 22.24
N ARG A 80 -15.52 -14.56 21.05
CA ARG A 80 -16.55 -14.45 20.01
C ARG A 80 -16.66 -15.69 19.11
N GLY A 81 -15.90 -16.74 19.41
CA GLY A 81 -15.92 -18.00 18.66
C GLY A 81 -15.30 -17.91 17.26
N ILE A 82 -14.35 -17.01 17.08
CA ILE A 82 -13.58 -16.92 15.84
C ILE A 82 -12.53 -18.05 15.83
N ALA A 83 -12.37 -18.70 14.68
CA ALA A 83 -11.39 -19.78 14.52
C ALA A 83 -9.97 -19.31 14.84
N LYS A 84 -9.23 -20.08 15.66
CA LYS A 84 -7.88 -19.70 16.08
C LYS A 84 -6.94 -19.48 14.91
N THR A 85 -7.02 -20.30 13.87
CA THR A 85 -6.21 -20.15 12.65
C THR A 85 -6.42 -18.80 11.96
N ALA A 86 -7.67 -18.31 11.92
CA ALA A 86 -8.00 -17.02 11.35
C ALA A 86 -7.51 -15.86 12.25
N ILE A 87 -7.62 -16.02 13.57
CA ILE A 87 -7.07 -15.06 14.54
C ILE A 87 -5.56 -14.95 14.36
N ASP A 88 -4.85 -16.09 14.34
CA ASP A 88 -3.39 -16.14 14.20
C ASP A 88 -2.93 -15.52 12.87
N ALA A 89 -3.69 -15.72 11.79
CA ALA A 89 -3.41 -15.10 10.48
C ALA A 89 -3.50 -13.57 10.55
N VAL A 90 -4.56 -13.03 11.14
CA VAL A 90 -4.76 -11.58 11.28
C VAL A 90 -3.71 -10.96 12.21
N ILE A 91 -3.45 -11.58 13.35
CA ILE A 91 -2.45 -11.10 14.32
C ILE A 91 -1.04 -11.13 13.72
N SER A 92 -0.69 -12.21 13.02
CA SER A 92 0.61 -12.35 12.34
C SER A 92 0.79 -11.29 11.24
N LEU A 93 -0.27 -11.03 10.45
CA LEU A 93 -0.26 -9.98 9.45
C LEU A 93 0.04 -8.61 10.10
N ILE A 94 -0.65 -8.24 11.17
CA ILE A 94 -0.47 -6.95 11.84
C ILE A 94 0.92 -6.86 12.50
N ARG A 95 1.44 -7.95 13.05
CA ARG A 95 2.74 -7.97 13.74
C ARG A 95 3.92 -7.85 12.80
N SER A 96 3.86 -8.48 11.65
CA SER A 96 5.02 -8.66 10.77
C SER A 96 4.70 -8.69 9.28
N GLY A 97 3.49 -8.34 8.89
CA GLY A 97 3.11 -8.27 7.49
C GLY A 97 3.79 -7.11 6.75
N PRO A 98 3.95 -7.22 5.43
CA PRO A 98 4.45 -6.13 4.60
C PRO A 98 3.50 -4.92 4.66
N ASP A 99 4.04 -3.71 4.61
CA ASP A 99 3.24 -2.46 4.62
C ASP A 99 2.16 -2.43 3.53
N ALA A 100 2.46 -3.00 2.35
CA ALA A 100 1.50 -3.07 1.26
C ALA A 100 0.23 -3.87 1.61
N ASP A 101 0.38 -4.95 2.36
CA ASP A 101 -0.73 -5.81 2.80
C ASP A 101 -1.47 -5.18 3.98
N LEU A 102 -0.77 -4.41 4.81
CA LEU A 102 -1.36 -3.68 5.94
C LEU A 102 -2.21 -2.49 5.48
N VAL A 103 -1.80 -1.78 4.42
CA VAL A 103 -2.56 -0.64 3.85
C VAL A 103 -3.89 -1.10 3.26
N ARG A 104 -3.92 -2.27 2.66
CA ARG A 104 -5.12 -2.83 2.05
C ARG A 104 -5.17 -4.34 2.21
N VAL A 105 -5.71 -4.78 3.33
CA VAL A 105 -5.87 -6.22 3.61
C VAL A 105 -6.81 -6.86 2.58
N ARG A 106 -6.36 -7.94 1.97
CA ARG A 106 -7.13 -8.75 1.03
C ARG A 106 -7.50 -10.08 1.70
N PRO A 107 -8.72 -10.19 2.23
CA PRO A 107 -9.10 -11.33 3.09
C PRO A 107 -8.92 -12.68 2.44
N PHE A 108 -9.29 -12.80 1.14
CA PHE A 108 -9.24 -14.07 0.43
C PHE A 108 -7.83 -14.46 -0.03
N GLU A 109 -6.95 -13.48 -0.32
CA GLU A 109 -5.53 -13.76 -0.57
C GLU A 109 -4.85 -14.22 0.73
N LEU A 110 -5.06 -13.51 1.85
CA LEU A 110 -4.56 -13.92 3.15
C LEU A 110 -5.03 -15.33 3.54
N ALA A 111 -6.28 -15.67 3.24
CA ALA A 111 -6.85 -16.98 3.49
C ALA A 111 -6.18 -18.06 2.62
N HIS A 112 -5.98 -17.78 1.35
CA HIS A 112 -5.30 -18.65 0.39
C HIS A 112 -3.87 -18.95 0.83
N ASP A 113 -3.10 -17.91 1.14
CA ASP A 113 -1.68 -18.02 1.54
C ASP A 113 -1.47 -18.79 2.85
N ARG A 114 -2.51 -18.85 3.68
CA ARG A 114 -2.48 -19.54 4.98
C ARG A 114 -3.28 -20.84 4.99
N GLU A 115 -3.83 -21.24 3.84
CA GLU A 115 -4.68 -22.45 3.71
C GLU A 115 -5.87 -22.47 4.70
N ILE A 116 -6.52 -21.31 4.87
CA ILE A 116 -7.66 -21.11 5.76
C ILE A 116 -8.91 -20.82 4.92
N GLU A 117 -10.09 -21.18 5.43
CA GLU A 117 -11.33 -20.80 4.78
C GLU A 117 -11.51 -19.28 4.73
N GLY A 118 -11.78 -18.73 3.54
CA GLY A 118 -11.89 -17.27 3.31
C GLY A 118 -12.92 -16.57 4.18
N ARG A 119 -14.04 -17.25 4.48
CA ARG A 119 -15.09 -16.72 5.37
C ARG A 119 -14.61 -16.56 6.81
N GLU A 120 -13.77 -17.46 7.30
CA GLU A 120 -13.24 -17.37 8.67
C GLU A 120 -12.27 -16.20 8.81
N VAL A 121 -11.40 -15.97 7.80
CA VAL A 121 -10.52 -14.79 7.77
C VAL A 121 -11.34 -13.50 7.69
N LEU A 122 -12.36 -13.46 6.81
CA LEU A 122 -13.25 -12.31 6.72
C LEU A 122 -13.98 -12.01 8.03
N ARG A 123 -14.50 -13.06 8.71
CA ARG A 123 -15.11 -12.92 10.03
C ARG A 123 -14.13 -12.38 11.06
N ALA A 124 -12.90 -12.89 11.09
CA ALA A 124 -11.86 -12.40 12.00
C ALA A 124 -11.57 -10.92 11.78
N LEU A 125 -11.43 -10.47 10.52
CA LEU A 125 -11.21 -9.08 10.16
C LEU A 125 -12.40 -8.18 10.55
N LEU A 126 -13.64 -8.59 10.25
CA LEU A 126 -14.83 -7.82 10.62
C LEU A 126 -14.97 -7.66 12.15
N HIS A 127 -14.70 -8.71 12.90
CA HIS A 127 -14.70 -8.64 14.35
C HIS A 127 -13.50 -7.87 14.94
N SER A 128 -12.46 -7.65 14.17
CA SER A 128 -11.28 -6.84 14.53
C SER A 128 -11.50 -5.34 14.38
N VAL A 129 -12.49 -4.92 13.56
CA VAL A 129 -12.84 -3.50 13.36
C VAL A 129 -13.23 -2.82 14.69
N PRO A 130 -14.19 -3.32 15.48
CA PRO A 130 -14.57 -2.67 16.73
C PRO A 130 -13.48 -2.77 17.83
N LEU A 131 -12.47 -3.61 17.63
CA LEU A 131 -11.29 -3.69 18.51
C LEU A 131 -10.19 -2.70 18.09
N GLY A 132 -10.39 -1.98 16.98
CA GLY A 132 -9.45 -1.01 16.46
C GLY A 132 -8.15 -1.61 15.92
N LEU A 133 -8.15 -2.88 15.52
CA LEU A 133 -7.00 -3.52 14.87
C LEU A 133 -6.95 -3.21 13.39
N VAL A 134 -8.10 -3.12 12.75
CA VAL A 134 -8.26 -2.80 11.33
C VAL A 134 -9.35 -1.75 11.17
N GLU A 135 -9.29 -1.00 10.10
CA GLU A 135 -10.34 -0.05 9.69
C GLU A 135 -11.07 -0.59 8.46
N MET A 136 -12.39 -0.44 8.47
CA MET A 136 -13.19 -0.67 7.28
C MET A 136 -13.39 0.66 6.55
N ARG A 137 -13.11 0.66 5.25
CA ARG A 137 -13.28 1.82 4.38
C ARG A 137 -14.15 1.46 3.19
N TRP A 138 -14.94 2.41 2.75
CA TRP A 138 -15.76 2.29 1.55
C TRP A 138 -15.11 3.07 0.42
N ALA A 139 -15.12 2.53 -0.78
CA ALA A 139 -14.55 3.20 -1.94
C ALA A 139 -15.33 2.86 -3.21
N LEU A 140 -15.49 3.86 -4.08
CA LEU A 140 -15.92 3.62 -5.45
C LEU A 140 -14.74 3.10 -6.26
N VAL A 141 -14.94 1.97 -6.92
CA VAL A 141 -13.92 1.32 -7.74
C VAL A 141 -14.22 1.59 -9.21
N CYS A 142 -13.24 2.11 -9.92
CA CYS A 142 -13.36 2.33 -11.36
C CYS A 142 -13.65 1.00 -12.09
N PRO A 143 -14.71 0.91 -12.91
CA PRO A 143 -15.07 -0.33 -13.60
C PRO A 143 -14.03 -0.74 -14.66
N SER A 144 -13.23 0.21 -15.16
CA SER A 144 -12.21 -0.04 -16.17
C SER A 144 -10.87 -0.51 -15.55
N CYS A 145 -10.23 0.34 -14.74
CA CYS A 145 -8.89 0.05 -14.19
C CYS A 145 -8.91 -0.51 -12.76
N ARG A 146 -10.08 -0.58 -12.13
CA ARG A 146 -10.28 -1.05 -10.74
C ARG A 146 -9.52 -0.27 -9.68
N THR A 147 -9.09 0.95 -9.99
CA THR A 147 -8.52 1.86 -9.00
C THR A 147 -9.63 2.35 -8.07
N ALA A 148 -9.38 2.26 -6.77
CA ALA A 148 -10.28 2.82 -5.77
C ALA A 148 -10.05 4.34 -5.68
N ASN A 149 -11.10 5.10 -5.92
CA ASN A 149 -11.12 6.55 -5.70
C ASN A 149 -11.92 6.83 -4.43
N ASP A 150 -11.62 7.94 -3.76
CA ASP A 150 -12.37 8.47 -2.62
C ASP A 150 -12.76 7.41 -1.57
N GLN A 151 -11.83 7.13 -0.66
CA GLN A 151 -12.09 6.23 0.45
C GLN A 151 -12.72 6.97 1.61
N VAL A 152 -13.88 6.53 2.05
CA VAL A 152 -14.66 7.12 3.15
C VAL A 152 -14.88 6.12 4.29
N ALA A 153 -15.14 6.63 5.49
CA ALA A 153 -15.31 5.79 6.66
C ALA A 153 -16.68 5.09 6.71
N THR A 154 -17.71 5.74 6.17
CA THR A 154 -19.10 5.23 6.19
C THR A 154 -19.68 5.20 4.77
N LEU A 155 -20.61 4.28 4.55
CA LEU A 155 -21.35 4.20 3.27
C LEU A 155 -22.13 5.48 2.98
N ALA A 156 -22.60 6.17 4.01
CA ALA A 156 -23.37 7.42 3.87
C ALA A 156 -22.52 8.59 3.34
N GLU A 157 -21.21 8.54 3.50
CA GLU A 157 -20.29 9.55 2.98
C GLU A 157 -19.86 9.26 1.55
N LEU A 158 -20.20 8.07 1.02
CA LEU A 158 -19.80 7.67 -0.32
C LEU A 158 -20.57 8.48 -1.36
N SER A 159 -19.85 9.11 -2.29
CA SER A 159 -20.46 9.82 -3.40
C SER A 159 -21.24 8.88 -4.31
N GLU A 160 -22.40 9.34 -4.83
CA GLU A 160 -23.18 8.56 -5.81
C GLU A 160 -22.46 8.37 -7.14
N SER A 161 -21.44 9.18 -7.43
CA SER A 161 -20.65 9.08 -8.64
C SER A 161 -19.16 9.35 -8.35
N GLY A 162 -18.29 8.71 -9.12
CA GLY A 162 -16.85 8.92 -9.10
C GLY A 162 -16.31 9.24 -10.48
N HIS A 163 -15.19 9.94 -10.53
CA HIS A 163 -14.43 10.18 -11.76
C HIS A 163 -13.04 9.56 -11.65
N CYS A 164 -12.70 8.72 -12.60
CA CYS A 164 -11.36 8.14 -12.67
C CYS A 164 -10.44 8.99 -13.51
N GLN A 165 -9.46 9.63 -12.87
CA GLN A 165 -8.47 10.46 -13.57
C GLN A 165 -7.57 9.67 -14.53
N LEU A 166 -7.36 8.37 -14.30
CA LEU A 166 -6.51 7.52 -15.15
C LEU A 166 -7.21 7.11 -16.43
N CYS A 167 -8.52 6.84 -16.36
CA CYS A 167 -9.31 6.37 -17.49
C CYS A 167 -10.17 7.47 -18.12
N ASP A 168 -10.23 8.65 -17.49
CA ASP A 168 -11.07 9.79 -17.86
C ASP A 168 -12.55 9.41 -18.04
N ILE A 169 -13.07 8.56 -17.12
CA ILE A 169 -14.46 8.12 -17.12
C ILE A 169 -15.17 8.49 -15.84
N THR A 170 -16.43 8.91 -15.97
CA THR A 170 -17.35 9.09 -14.82
C THR A 170 -18.22 7.84 -14.72
N TYR A 171 -18.42 7.34 -13.50
CA TYR A 171 -19.23 6.17 -13.20
C TYR A 171 -20.03 6.38 -11.93
N GLY A 172 -21.19 5.74 -11.86
CA GLY A 172 -22.11 5.85 -10.73
C GLY A 172 -22.08 4.62 -9.83
N LEU A 173 -22.65 4.81 -8.62
CA LEU A 173 -22.94 3.74 -7.69
C LEU A 173 -24.28 3.12 -8.11
N ASP A 174 -24.26 1.86 -8.52
CA ASP A 174 -25.48 1.07 -8.78
C ASP A 174 -25.62 0.07 -7.62
N LEU A 175 -26.49 0.41 -6.65
CA LEU A 175 -26.75 -0.43 -5.47
C LEU A 175 -27.87 -1.44 -5.71
N ASP A 176 -28.53 -1.41 -6.89
CA ASP A 176 -29.71 -2.22 -7.20
C ASP A 176 -29.36 -3.53 -7.95
N ARG A 177 -28.06 -3.88 -8.02
CA ARG A 177 -27.58 -5.11 -8.69
C ARG A 177 -26.88 -6.05 -7.76
#